data_372f5e0104475801803f7a475b1d0e2c
#
_entry.id   372f5e0104475801803f7a475b1d0e2c
#
_cell.length_a   1.000
_cell.length_b   1.000
_cell.length_c   1.000
_cell.angle_alpha   90.00
_cell.angle_beta   90.00
_cell.angle_gamma   90.00
#
_symmetry.space_group_name_H-M   'P 1'
#
loop_
_entity.id
_entity.type
_entity.pdbx_description
1 polymer ?
#
loop_
_entity_poly.entity_id
_entity_poly.type
_entity_poly.pdbx_seq_one_letter_code
_entity_poly.pdbx_strand_id
1 'polypeptide(L)'
;MAGTPPRHGLARALSKRGVCSRTQAAEWVRAGRVSVDGRVVRDPDFPTVSGRTRIAVDGRDLEAAPERLYLMLNKPRGLVTTARDEKARDTVYRCFDDAGLPWIAPAGRLDKASEGLLLFSNDPAWNARVTDPATGPDKRYHVQVDRRPDDDTLEAFVDGLVCDGERLHAKAATLLRAGERTAWLEIVLDEGRNRQIRRLLSAFDYEVLRLVRVAIGSLELGDLAKGAWRPLTPEEVAALGGD
;
A
#
# COMPACT_ATOMS: atom_id res chain seq x y z
N MET A 1 -15.59 -31.56 -10.29
CA MET A 1 -16.84 -30.78 -10.10
C MET A 1 -16.49 -29.31 -10.11
N ALA A 2 -16.95 -28.55 -11.11
CA ALA A 2 -16.71 -27.11 -11.17
C ALA A 2 -17.51 -26.42 -10.08
N GLY A 3 -16.85 -25.86 -9.08
CA GLY A 3 -17.48 -25.13 -7.98
C GLY A 3 -18.32 -23.96 -8.51
N THR A 4 -19.41 -23.65 -7.84
CA THR A 4 -20.26 -22.49 -8.16
C THR A 4 -19.39 -21.23 -8.13
N PRO A 5 -19.34 -20.43 -9.22
CA PRO A 5 -18.48 -19.24 -9.26
C PRO A 5 -18.90 -18.26 -8.15
N PRO A 6 -17.93 -17.60 -7.50
CA PRO A 6 -18.20 -16.72 -6.37
C PRO A 6 -19.10 -15.54 -6.77
N ARG A 7 -20.14 -15.27 -5.98
CA ARG A 7 -21.00 -14.10 -6.12
C ARG A 7 -20.39 -12.92 -5.37
N HIS A 8 -20.38 -11.77 -6.00
CA HIS A 8 -19.89 -10.52 -5.42
C HIS A 8 -20.89 -9.40 -5.67
N GLY A 9 -21.01 -8.46 -4.73
CA GLY A 9 -21.73 -7.21 -4.97
C GLY A 9 -21.11 -6.43 -6.13
N LEU A 10 -21.93 -5.73 -6.90
CA LEU A 10 -21.53 -5.03 -8.13
C LEU A 10 -20.36 -4.06 -7.94
N ALA A 11 -20.38 -3.25 -6.86
CA ALA A 11 -19.27 -2.34 -6.55
C ALA A 11 -17.95 -3.11 -6.29
N ARG A 12 -18.03 -4.26 -5.62
CA ARG A 12 -16.86 -5.13 -5.40
C ARG A 12 -16.39 -5.77 -6.70
N ALA A 13 -17.30 -6.14 -7.59
CA ALA A 13 -16.94 -6.72 -8.89
C ALA A 13 -16.18 -5.72 -9.77
N LEU A 14 -16.61 -4.46 -9.82
CA LEU A 14 -15.90 -3.37 -10.52
C LEU A 14 -14.49 -3.14 -9.94
N SER A 15 -14.40 -3.03 -8.62
CA SER A 15 -13.12 -2.84 -7.95
C SER A 15 -12.15 -4.01 -8.15
N LYS A 16 -12.64 -5.27 -8.10
CA LYS A 16 -11.82 -6.46 -8.39
C LYS A 16 -11.31 -6.53 -9.83
N ARG A 17 -12.01 -5.90 -10.77
CA ARG A 17 -11.54 -5.76 -12.16
C ARG A 17 -10.49 -4.67 -12.34
N GLY A 18 -10.11 -3.94 -11.27
CA GLY A 18 -9.11 -2.88 -11.34
C GLY A 18 -9.59 -1.62 -12.07
N VAL A 19 -10.90 -1.40 -12.17
CA VAL A 19 -11.49 -0.26 -12.92
C VAL A 19 -11.51 1.01 -12.08
N CYS A 20 -11.77 0.87 -10.77
CA CYS A 20 -11.87 1.99 -9.82
C CYS A 20 -11.81 1.50 -8.37
N SER A 21 -11.79 2.42 -7.40
CA SER A 21 -11.93 2.07 -5.98
C SER A 21 -13.33 1.51 -5.69
N ARG A 22 -13.48 0.72 -4.61
CA ARG A 22 -14.79 0.20 -4.20
C ARG A 22 -15.79 1.32 -3.87
N THR A 23 -15.31 2.41 -3.24
CA THR A 23 -16.13 3.59 -2.92
C THR A 23 -16.61 4.27 -4.19
N GLN A 24 -15.72 4.51 -5.13
CA GLN A 24 -16.04 5.11 -6.43
C GLN A 24 -17.00 4.23 -7.25
N ALA A 25 -16.79 2.91 -7.25
CA ALA A 25 -17.71 1.97 -7.85
C ALA A 25 -19.13 2.10 -7.26
N ALA A 26 -19.24 2.17 -5.93
CA ALA A 26 -20.54 2.35 -5.26
C ALA A 26 -21.20 3.69 -5.61
N GLU A 27 -20.43 4.78 -5.74
CA GLU A 27 -20.92 6.08 -6.21
C GLU A 27 -21.45 5.98 -7.65
N TRP A 28 -20.71 5.35 -8.58
CA TRP A 28 -21.16 5.16 -9.96
C TRP A 28 -22.42 4.34 -10.07
N VAL A 29 -22.54 3.27 -9.28
CA VAL A 29 -23.73 2.41 -9.25
C VAL A 29 -24.94 3.21 -8.75
N ARG A 30 -24.82 3.93 -7.63
CA ARG A 30 -25.91 4.77 -7.10
C ARG A 30 -26.34 5.87 -8.07
N ALA A 31 -25.38 6.45 -8.80
CA ALA A 31 -25.63 7.45 -9.82
C ALA A 31 -26.30 6.87 -11.09
N GLY A 32 -26.45 5.54 -11.20
CA GLY A 32 -27.06 4.88 -12.37
C GLY A 32 -26.17 4.83 -13.61
N ARG A 33 -24.86 4.99 -13.43
CA ARG A 33 -23.86 4.93 -14.50
C ARG A 33 -23.48 3.50 -14.88
N VAL A 34 -23.92 2.51 -14.09
CA VAL A 34 -23.56 1.10 -14.26
C VAL A 34 -24.77 0.29 -14.69
N SER A 35 -24.60 -0.51 -15.74
CA SER A 35 -25.60 -1.49 -16.16
C SER A 35 -25.06 -2.91 -16.05
N VAL A 36 -25.98 -3.84 -15.77
CA VAL A 36 -25.75 -5.28 -15.69
C VAL A 36 -26.68 -5.95 -16.66
N ASP A 37 -26.14 -6.73 -17.58
CA ASP A 37 -26.89 -7.40 -18.67
C ASP A 37 -27.86 -6.44 -19.40
N GLY A 38 -27.39 -5.21 -19.66
CA GLY A 38 -28.14 -4.14 -20.35
C GLY A 38 -29.13 -3.36 -19.48
N ARG A 39 -29.29 -3.67 -18.18
CA ARG A 39 -30.18 -2.96 -17.28
C ARG A 39 -29.43 -2.09 -16.29
N VAL A 40 -29.81 -0.83 -16.12
CA VAL A 40 -29.22 0.07 -15.12
C VAL A 40 -29.50 -0.46 -13.71
N VAL A 41 -28.44 -0.61 -12.91
CA VAL A 41 -28.50 -1.04 -11.51
C VAL A 41 -28.03 0.10 -10.62
N ARG A 42 -28.75 0.35 -9.51
CA ARG A 42 -28.44 1.40 -8.53
C ARG A 42 -28.05 0.86 -7.15
N ASP A 43 -28.12 -0.45 -6.98
CA ASP A 43 -27.69 -1.13 -5.76
C ASP A 43 -26.23 -1.57 -5.88
N PRO A 44 -25.29 -1.00 -5.07
CA PRO A 44 -23.89 -1.41 -5.06
C PRO A 44 -23.65 -2.87 -4.68
N ASP A 45 -24.56 -3.47 -3.92
CA ASP A 45 -24.46 -4.85 -3.48
C ASP A 45 -25.22 -5.83 -4.38
N PHE A 46 -25.76 -5.35 -5.51
CA PHE A 46 -26.41 -6.20 -6.52
C PHE A 46 -25.51 -7.40 -6.87
N PRO A 47 -26.03 -8.64 -6.77
CA PRO A 47 -25.22 -9.83 -6.93
C PRO A 47 -24.76 -10.03 -8.37
N THR A 48 -23.46 -10.18 -8.56
CA THR A 48 -22.82 -10.49 -9.85
C THR A 48 -22.06 -11.80 -9.77
N VAL A 49 -21.96 -12.50 -10.90
CA VAL A 49 -21.21 -13.76 -11.01
C VAL A 49 -19.98 -13.50 -11.89
N SER A 50 -18.79 -13.75 -11.34
CA SER A 50 -17.54 -13.55 -12.07
C SER A 50 -17.51 -14.36 -13.39
N GLY A 51 -17.11 -13.69 -14.48
CA GLY A 51 -17.00 -14.30 -15.82
C GLY A 51 -18.33 -14.58 -16.54
N ARG A 52 -19.49 -14.32 -15.91
CA ARG A 52 -20.81 -14.55 -16.51
C ARG A 52 -21.66 -13.29 -16.63
N THR A 53 -21.44 -12.31 -15.75
CA THR A 53 -22.23 -11.07 -15.73
C THR A 53 -21.59 -10.03 -16.62
N ARG A 54 -22.31 -9.54 -17.63
CA ARG A 54 -21.88 -8.41 -18.47
C ARG A 54 -22.11 -7.12 -17.70
N ILE A 55 -21.05 -6.34 -17.50
CA ILE A 55 -21.11 -5.07 -16.79
C ILE A 55 -20.65 -3.97 -17.74
N ALA A 56 -21.42 -2.88 -17.83
CA ALA A 56 -21.02 -1.68 -18.55
C ALA A 56 -21.03 -0.46 -17.65
N VAL A 57 -20.13 0.48 -17.90
CA VAL A 57 -20.05 1.78 -17.24
C VAL A 57 -20.19 2.87 -18.30
N ASP A 58 -21.14 3.80 -18.12
CA ASP A 58 -21.47 4.86 -19.09
C ASP A 58 -21.69 4.32 -20.52
N GLY A 59 -22.35 3.17 -20.61
CA GLY A 59 -22.66 2.51 -21.89
C GLY A 59 -21.48 1.76 -22.53
N ARG A 60 -20.28 1.77 -21.92
CA ARG A 60 -19.10 1.04 -22.41
C ARG A 60 -18.96 -0.28 -21.66
N ASP A 61 -18.96 -1.38 -22.39
CA ASP A 61 -18.76 -2.71 -21.83
C ASP A 61 -17.38 -2.86 -21.21
N LEU A 62 -17.35 -3.47 -20.04
CA LEU A 62 -16.11 -3.89 -19.38
C LEU A 62 -15.77 -5.33 -19.81
N GLU A 63 -15.51 -5.53 -21.10
CA GLU A 63 -15.27 -6.87 -21.66
C GLU A 63 -13.92 -7.47 -21.25
N ALA A 64 -12.90 -6.65 -21.06
CA ALA A 64 -11.59 -7.06 -20.57
C ALA A 64 -11.23 -6.32 -19.30
N ALA A 65 -10.62 -7.02 -18.34
CA ALA A 65 -9.91 -6.34 -17.26
C ALA A 65 -8.76 -5.51 -17.88
N PRO A 66 -8.50 -4.29 -17.38
CA PRO A 66 -7.35 -3.53 -17.85
C PRO A 66 -6.06 -4.33 -17.64
N GLU A 67 -5.07 -4.08 -18.51
CA GLU A 67 -3.74 -4.66 -18.33
C GLU A 67 -3.26 -4.43 -16.89
N ARG A 68 -2.67 -5.47 -16.30
CA ARG A 68 -2.19 -5.39 -14.93
C ARG A 68 -0.97 -4.51 -14.85
N LEU A 69 -1.01 -3.55 -13.95
CA LEU A 69 0.07 -2.62 -13.68
C LEU A 69 0.60 -2.83 -12.27
N TYR A 70 1.91 -2.82 -12.16
CA TYR A 70 2.64 -2.91 -10.90
C TYR A 70 3.72 -1.84 -10.91
N LEU A 71 3.63 -0.90 -9.98
CA LEU A 71 4.47 0.29 -9.96
C LEU A 71 5.11 0.46 -8.59
N MET A 72 6.32 1.00 -8.55
CA MET A 72 6.92 1.54 -7.36
C MET A 72 7.06 3.06 -7.46
N LEU A 73 6.79 3.72 -6.35
CA LEU A 73 6.94 5.17 -6.16
C LEU A 73 7.96 5.42 -5.04
N ASN A 74 8.89 6.34 -5.23
CA ASN A 74 9.62 6.95 -4.11
C ASN A 74 8.76 8.07 -3.52
N LYS A 75 7.89 7.71 -2.57
CA LYS A 75 6.96 8.65 -1.95
C LYS A 75 7.70 9.79 -1.24
N PRO A 76 7.49 11.05 -1.61
CA PRO A 76 8.01 12.18 -0.85
C PRO A 76 7.27 12.37 0.47
N ARG A 77 7.92 13.02 1.44
CA ARG A 77 7.30 13.49 2.68
C ARG A 77 6.19 14.51 2.35
N GLY A 78 5.14 14.51 3.15
CA GLY A 78 4.05 15.50 3.04
C GLY A 78 2.79 15.00 2.34
N LEU A 79 2.87 13.95 1.53
CA LEU A 79 1.71 13.36 0.86
C LEU A 79 1.04 12.29 1.71
N VAL A 80 -0.30 12.24 1.68
CA VAL A 80 -1.08 11.18 2.34
C VAL A 80 -1.36 10.02 1.38
N THR A 81 -1.33 8.79 1.90
CA THR A 81 -1.57 7.57 1.12
C THR A 81 -3.08 7.26 1.13
N THR A 82 -3.84 7.98 0.32
CA THR A 82 -5.28 7.77 0.11
C THR A 82 -5.67 8.23 -1.29
N ALA A 83 -6.70 7.61 -1.87
CA ALA A 83 -7.27 8.04 -3.14
C ALA A 83 -8.07 9.34 -3.02
N ARG A 84 -8.69 9.59 -1.87
CA ARG A 84 -9.44 10.81 -1.56
C ARG A 84 -9.15 11.21 -0.14
N ASP A 85 -8.86 12.47 0.08
CA ASP A 85 -8.64 13.02 1.40
C ASP A 85 -9.76 14.01 1.77
N GLU A 86 -10.46 13.74 2.87
CA GLU A 86 -11.57 14.59 3.35
C GLU A 86 -11.11 15.98 3.82
N LYS A 87 -9.81 16.10 4.14
CA LYS A 87 -9.19 17.37 4.59
C LYS A 87 -8.50 18.12 3.46
N ALA A 88 -8.73 17.75 2.20
CA ALA A 88 -8.14 18.35 0.99
C ALA A 88 -6.59 18.43 1.02
N ARG A 89 -5.92 17.51 1.73
CA ARG A 89 -4.45 17.42 1.73
C ARG A 89 -3.96 16.75 0.45
N ASP A 90 -2.76 17.13 0.00
CA ASP A 90 -2.13 16.48 -1.15
C ASP A 90 -1.96 14.98 -0.92
N THR A 91 -2.36 14.20 -1.91
CA THR A 91 -2.27 12.74 -1.89
C THR A 91 -1.10 12.23 -2.75
N VAL A 92 -0.74 10.97 -2.56
CA VAL A 92 0.30 10.29 -3.35
C VAL A 92 -0.01 10.24 -4.84
N TYR A 93 -1.27 10.38 -5.24
CA TYR A 93 -1.69 10.39 -6.65
C TYR A 93 -1.16 11.57 -7.43
N ARG A 94 -0.82 12.68 -6.76
CA ARG A 94 -0.16 13.83 -7.38
C ARG A 94 1.15 13.47 -8.10
N CYS A 95 1.82 12.40 -7.67
CA CYS A 95 3.01 11.90 -8.36
C CYS A 95 2.72 11.26 -9.72
N PHE A 96 1.44 11.06 -10.08
CA PHE A 96 0.98 10.39 -11.30
C PHE A 96 0.09 11.29 -12.17
N ASP A 97 -0.05 12.59 -11.86
CA ASP A 97 -1.03 13.49 -12.52
C ASP A 97 -0.96 13.46 -14.04
N ASP A 98 0.24 13.45 -14.63
CA ASP A 98 0.45 13.47 -16.08
C ASP A 98 0.75 12.09 -16.69
N ALA A 99 0.57 11.01 -15.93
CA ALA A 99 1.02 9.69 -16.34
C ALA A 99 0.06 8.95 -17.28
N GLY A 100 -1.20 9.41 -17.43
CA GLY A 100 -2.22 8.74 -18.24
C GLY A 100 -2.55 7.31 -17.81
N LEU A 101 -2.27 6.96 -16.54
CA LEU A 101 -2.46 5.61 -16.03
C LEU A 101 -3.95 5.30 -15.78
N PRO A 102 -4.39 4.04 -15.99
CA PRO A 102 -5.67 3.59 -15.47
C PRO A 102 -5.69 3.67 -13.94
N TRP A 103 -6.82 3.36 -13.33
CA TRP A 103 -6.91 3.30 -11.89
C TRP A 103 -5.87 2.34 -11.29
N ILE A 104 -5.12 2.85 -10.32
CA ILE A 104 -4.17 2.07 -9.50
C ILE A 104 -4.45 2.35 -8.01
N ALA A 105 -4.23 1.35 -7.17
CA ALA A 105 -4.36 1.47 -5.72
C ALA A 105 -3.00 1.23 -5.04
N PRO A 106 -2.69 1.93 -3.93
CA PRO A 106 -1.48 1.64 -3.18
C PRO A 106 -1.57 0.27 -2.51
N ALA A 107 -0.50 -0.52 -2.58
CA ALA A 107 -0.31 -1.74 -1.81
C ALA A 107 0.26 -1.38 -0.44
N GLY A 108 -0.62 -1.20 0.53
CA GLY A 108 -0.29 -0.70 1.86
C GLY A 108 -0.21 0.82 1.93
N ARG A 109 0.37 1.31 3.02
CA ARG A 109 0.44 2.76 3.29
C ARG A 109 1.79 3.18 3.84
N LEU A 110 2.12 4.44 3.64
CA LEU A 110 3.11 5.21 4.38
C LEU A 110 2.43 6.45 4.95
N ASP A 111 2.76 6.82 6.18
CA ASP A 111 2.25 8.02 6.82
C ASP A 111 2.66 9.29 6.04
N LYS A 112 1.96 10.41 6.28
CA LYS A 112 2.29 11.71 5.69
C LYS A 112 3.75 12.12 5.93
N ALA A 113 4.27 11.85 7.14
CA ALA A 113 5.64 12.19 7.54
C ALA A 113 6.68 11.14 7.16
N SER A 114 6.30 10.04 6.50
CA SER A 114 7.18 8.96 6.05
C SER A 114 7.46 9.08 4.55
N GLU A 115 8.59 8.54 4.13
CA GLU A 115 9.15 8.64 2.77
C GLU A 115 9.48 7.25 2.22
N GLY A 116 9.80 7.17 0.92
CA GLY A 116 10.42 6.01 0.30
C GLY A 116 9.46 5.10 -0.44
N LEU A 117 9.81 3.84 -0.56
CA LEU A 117 9.20 2.85 -1.43
C LEU A 117 7.73 2.61 -1.07
N LEU A 118 6.84 2.95 -2.00
CA LEU A 118 5.41 2.65 -1.93
C LEU A 118 4.98 1.99 -3.24
N LEU A 119 4.32 0.85 -3.13
CA LEU A 119 3.85 0.08 -4.27
C LEU A 119 2.43 0.46 -4.65
N PHE A 120 2.12 0.34 -5.96
CA PHE A 120 0.79 0.54 -6.52
C PHE A 120 0.47 -0.54 -7.53
N SER A 121 -0.80 -0.94 -7.59
CA SER A 121 -1.29 -1.84 -8.64
C SER A 121 -2.79 -1.69 -8.85
N ASN A 122 -3.26 -2.09 -10.03
CA ASN A 122 -4.68 -2.34 -10.32
C ASN A 122 -5.06 -3.81 -10.11
N ASP A 123 -4.18 -4.64 -9.55
CA ASP A 123 -4.44 -6.02 -9.14
C ASP A 123 -4.72 -6.12 -7.62
N PRO A 124 -5.99 -6.19 -7.19
CA PRO A 124 -6.30 -6.28 -5.76
C PRO A 124 -5.82 -7.59 -5.10
N ALA A 125 -5.65 -8.66 -5.86
CA ALA A 125 -5.18 -9.93 -5.31
C ALA A 125 -3.68 -9.85 -4.98
N TRP A 126 -2.89 -9.28 -5.88
CA TRP A 126 -1.47 -9.00 -5.62
C TRP A 126 -1.29 -8.01 -4.45
N ASN A 127 -2.06 -6.90 -4.44
CA ASN A 127 -2.03 -5.95 -3.33
C ASN A 127 -2.31 -6.63 -1.98
N ALA A 128 -3.28 -7.55 -1.93
CA ALA A 128 -3.59 -8.29 -0.72
C ALA A 128 -2.43 -9.19 -0.27
N ARG A 129 -1.77 -9.90 -1.19
CA ARG A 129 -0.60 -10.76 -0.88
C ARG A 129 0.58 -9.93 -0.33
N VAL A 130 0.94 -8.85 -0.99
CA VAL A 130 2.06 -7.97 -0.58
C VAL A 130 1.82 -7.32 0.79
N THR A 131 0.56 -7.09 1.14
CA THR A 131 0.18 -6.43 2.39
C THR A 131 -0.29 -7.38 3.48
N ASP A 132 -0.31 -8.68 3.21
CA ASP A 132 -0.73 -9.69 4.18
C ASP A 132 0.18 -9.65 5.42
N PRO A 133 -0.37 -9.51 6.63
CA PRO A 133 0.44 -9.40 7.84
C PRO A 133 1.11 -10.71 8.25
N ALA A 134 0.65 -11.87 7.75
CA ALA A 134 1.17 -13.18 8.12
C ALA A 134 2.20 -13.71 7.11
N THR A 135 2.04 -13.37 5.83
CA THR A 135 2.82 -13.94 4.73
C THR A 135 3.47 -12.91 3.82
N GLY A 136 3.16 -11.65 4.03
CA GLY A 136 3.71 -10.57 3.20
C GLY A 136 5.22 -10.36 3.44
N PRO A 137 5.93 -9.79 2.46
CA PRO A 137 7.37 -9.58 2.52
C PRO A 137 7.77 -8.61 3.65
N ASP A 138 8.95 -8.78 4.21
CA ASP A 138 9.54 -7.86 5.17
C ASP A 138 9.67 -6.45 4.61
N LYS A 139 9.61 -5.45 5.47
CA LYS A 139 9.77 -4.04 5.11
C LYS A 139 10.99 -3.49 5.85
N ARG A 140 11.97 -2.96 5.11
CA ARG A 140 13.20 -2.39 5.66
C ARG A 140 13.13 -0.87 5.62
N TYR A 141 13.49 -0.27 6.73
CA TYR A 141 13.41 1.18 6.92
C TYR A 141 14.75 1.74 7.39
N HIS A 142 15.15 2.88 6.83
CA HIS A 142 16.19 3.73 7.40
C HIS A 142 15.53 4.83 8.22
N VAL A 143 15.91 4.93 9.49
CA VAL A 143 15.30 5.82 10.46
C VAL A 143 16.34 6.75 11.05
N GLN A 144 16.15 8.05 10.89
CA GLN A 144 16.98 9.04 11.55
C GLN A 144 16.34 9.42 12.89
N VAL A 145 17.13 9.35 13.94
CA VAL A 145 16.73 9.71 15.31
C VAL A 145 17.60 10.83 15.88
N ASP A 146 17.09 11.53 16.89
CA ASP A 146 17.66 12.72 17.52
C ASP A 146 18.94 12.46 18.32
N ARG A 147 19.25 11.19 18.66
CA ARG A 147 20.48 10.78 19.35
C ARG A 147 20.79 9.31 19.05
N ARG A 148 22.01 8.89 19.42
CA ARG A 148 22.43 7.49 19.23
C ARG A 148 21.76 6.61 20.30
N PRO A 149 21.05 5.51 19.88
CA PRO A 149 20.63 4.46 20.78
C PRO A 149 21.83 3.63 21.26
N ASP A 150 21.73 3.08 22.47
CA ASP A 150 22.59 2.01 22.94
C ASP A 150 22.15 0.64 22.40
N ASP A 151 22.97 -0.39 22.60
CA ASP A 151 22.69 -1.71 22.11
C ASP A 151 21.49 -2.35 22.84
N ASP A 152 21.33 -2.09 24.13
CA ASP A 152 20.21 -2.57 24.96
C ASP A 152 18.86 -2.06 24.41
N THR A 153 18.81 -0.81 23.94
CA THR A 153 17.62 -0.23 23.28
C THR A 153 17.30 -0.95 21.97
N LEU A 154 18.32 -1.26 21.16
CA LEU A 154 18.12 -1.96 19.89
C LEU A 154 17.66 -3.40 20.12
N GLU A 155 18.22 -4.10 21.13
CA GLU A 155 17.78 -5.43 21.53
C GLU A 155 16.33 -5.40 22.03
N ALA A 156 15.94 -4.41 22.85
CA ALA A 156 14.57 -4.26 23.32
C ALA A 156 13.55 -4.09 22.17
N PHE A 157 13.93 -3.47 21.05
CA PHE A 157 13.04 -3.39 19.87
C PHE A 157 12.81 -4.78 19.24
N VAL A 158 13.79 -5.65 19.26
CA VAL A 158 13.69 -7.02 18.71
C VAL A 158 12.92 -7.92 19.67
N ASP A 159 13.19 -7.82 20.97
CA ASP A 159 12.47 -8.57 22.02
C ASP A 159 10.99 -8.18 22.10
N GLY A 160 10.69 -6.96 21.72
CA GLY A 160 9.36 -6.40 21.69
C GLY A 160 8.89 -5.82 23.01
N LEU A 161 8.17 -4.70 22.89
CA LEU A 161 7.63 -3.92 24.02
C LEU A 161 6.12 -3.77 23.93
N VAL A 162 5.51 -3.49 25.06
CA VAL A 162 4.10 -3.09 25.10
C VAL A 162 4.01 -1.56 24.95
N CYS A 163 3.45 -1.12 23.81
CA CYS A 163 3.21 0.28 23.49
C CYS A 163 1.71 0.51 23.35
N ASP A 164 1.13 1.37 24.18
CA ASP A 164 -0.31 1.67 24.19
C ASP A 164 -1.20 0.41 24.30
N GLY A 165 -0.79 -0.58 25.11
CA GLY A 165 -1.52 -1.83 25.32
C GLY A 165 -1.34 -2.88 24.20
N GLU A 166 -0.53 -2.61 23.18
CA GLU A 166 -0.23 -3.51 22.07
C GLU A 166 1.26 -3.92 22.11
N ARG A 167 1.54 -5.23 22.00
CA ARG A 167 2.92 -5.69 21.89
C ARG A 167 3.42 -5.42 20.46
N LEU A 168 4.49 -4.65 20.36
CA LEU A 168 5.18 -4.29 19.12
C LEU A 168 6.61 -4.80 19.17
N HIS A 169 7.14 -5.22 18.03
CA HIS A 169 8.54 -5.65 17.90
C HIS A 169 9.10 -5.25 16.52
N ALA A 170 10.39 -5.31 16.40
CA ALA A 170 11.10 -5.27 15.13
C ALA A 170 11.73 -6.65 14.87
N LYS A 171 11.69 -7.12 13.64
CA LYS A 171 12.40 -8.36 13.26
C LYS A 171 13.92 -8.20 13.38
N ALA A 172 14.41 -6.99 13.11
CA ALA A 172 15.80 -6.59 13.32
C ALA A 172 15.88 -5.08 13.53
N ALA A 173 16.86 -4.64 14.34
CA ALA A 173 17.20 -3.24 14.54
C ALA A 173 18.71 -3.11 14.68
N THR A 174 19.35 -2.26 13.83
CA THR A 174 20.80 -2.07 13.83
C THR A 174 21.17 -0.60 13.65
N LEU A 175 22.30 -0.20 14.20
CA LEU A 175 22.87 1.12 14.00
C LEU A 175 23.61 1.14 12.65
N LEU A 176 23.16 1.99 11.70
CA LEU A 176 23.85 2.19 10.43
C LEU A 176 25.03 3.16 10.54
N ARG A 177 24.79 4.28 11.21
CA ARG A 177 25.80 5.33 11.44
C ARG A 177 25.33 6.27 12.55
N ALA A 178 26.27 6.84 13.26
CA ALA A 178 26.03 7.90 14.22
C ALA A 178 26.88 9.13 13.91
N GLY A 179 26.28 10.31 14.04
CA GLY A 179 26.95 11.59 14.07
C GLY A 179 26.99 12.13 15.51
N GLU A 180 27.40 13.37 15.69
CA GLU A 180 27.47 14.02 17.02
C GLU A 180 26.10 14.20 17.68
N ARG A 181 25.05 14.46 16.89
CA ARG A 181 23.70 14.80 17.38
C ARG A 181 22.61 13.83 16.96
N THR A 182 22.81 13.08 15.90
CA THR A 182 21.78 12.21 15.33
C THR A 182 22.37 10.87 14.96
N ALA A 183 21.52 9.84 14.86
CA ALA A 183 21.91 8.53 14.37
C ALA A 183 20.94 8.05 13.28
N TRP A 184 21.42 7.15 12.45
CA TRP A 184 20.61 6.42 11.50
C TRP A 184 20.59 4.95 11.89
N LEU A 185 19.38 4.40 11.91
CA LEU A 185 19.10 3.00 12.20
C LEU A 185 18.57 2.31 10.94
N GLU A 186 18.84 1.03 10.80
CA GLU A 186 18.05 0.15 9.96
C GLU A 186 17.10 -0.65 10.86
N ILE A 187 15.81 -0.63 10.52
CA ILE A 187 14.77 -1.38 11.24
C ILE A 187 14.03 -2.22 10.21
N VAL A 188 13.92 -3.52 10.46
CA VAL A 188 13.16 -4.46 9.65
C VAL A 188 11.88 -4.86 10.38
N LEU A 189 10.76 -4.78 9.66
CA LEU A 189 9.46 -5.22 10.16
C LEU A 189 8.91 -6.34 9.27
N ASP A 190 8.40 -7.40 9.86
CA ASP A 190 7.62 -8.47 9.22
C ASP A 190 6.11 -8.15 9.21
N GLU A 191 5.67 -7.23 10.05
CA GLU A 191 4.28 -6.76 10.15
C GLU A 191 4.14 -5.27 9.77
N GLY A 192 2.95 -4.71 9.91
CA GLY A 192 2.67 -3.31 9.54
C GLY A 192 1.68 -2.62 10.48
N ARG A 193 1.95 -2.65 11.80
CA ARG A 193 1.09 -1.97 12.79
C ARG A 193 1.12 -0.46 12.61
N ASN A 194 0.04 0.19 13.03
CA ASN A 194 -0.06 1.64 12.93
C ASN A 194 1.12 2.33 13.64
N ARG A 195 1.92 3.09 12.89
CA ARG A 195 3.05 3.88 13.37
C ARG A 195 4.05 3.10 14.25
N GLN A 196 4.23 1.80 13.98
CA GLN A 196 4.99 0.85 14.81
C GLN A 196 6.38 1.36 15.17
N ILE A 197 7.21 1.73 14.19
CA ILE A 197 8.57 2.23 14.44
C ILE A 197 8.56 3.50 15.30
N ARG A 198 7.63 4.42 15.07
CA ARG A 198 7.53 5.65 15.86
C ARG A 198 7.11 5.38 17.31
N ARG A 199 6.23 4.38 17.51
CA ARG A 199 5.79 3.98 18.86
C ARG A 199 6.91 3.26 19.60
N LEU A 200 7.65 2.35 18.94
CA LEU A 200 8.82 1.69 19.54
C LEU A 200 9.88 2.71 19.98
N LEU A 201 10.24 3.66 19.12
CA LEU A 201 11.24 4.68 19.41
C LEU A 201 10.75 5.65 20.50
N SER A 202 9.47 6.04 20.46
CA SER A 202 8.87 6.92 21.49
C SER A 202 8.84 6.29 22.88
N ALA A 203 8.82 4.96 23.00
CA ALA A 203 8.86 4.26 24.29
C ALA A 203 10.19 4.47 25.05
N PHE A 204 11.24 4.89 24.33
CA PHE A 204 12.55 5.26 24.87
C PHE A 204 12.85 6.75 24.67
N ASP A 205 11.82 7.58 24.47
CA ASP A 205 11.93 9.03 24.26
C ASP A 205 12.80 9.45 23.06
N TYR A 206 12.95 8.60 22.02
CA TYR A 206 13.62 9.00 20.77
C TYR A 206 12.66 9.74 19.84
N GLU A 207 13.13 10.87 19.30
CA GLU A 207 12.41 11.59 18.22
C GLU A 207 12.80 11.04 16.85
N VAL A 208 11.80 10.66 16.06
CA VAL A 208 11.99 10.23 14.66
C VAL A 208 12.02 11.45 13.74
N LEU A 209 13.21 11.86 13.33
CA LEU A 209 13.46 13.00 12.44
C LEU A 209 13.10 12.65 10.99
N ARG A 210 13.50 11.44 10.53
CA ARG A 210 13.16 10.90 9.21
C ARG A 210 12.86 9.41 9.28
N LEU A 211 11.94 8.97 8.44
CA LEU A 211 11.58 7.55 8.29
C LEU A 211 11.40 7.25 6.80
N VAL A 212 12.30 6.46 6.25
CA VAL A 212 12.35 6.12 4.83
C VAL A 212 12.23 4.61 4.66
N ARG A 213 11.19 4.12 3.99
CA ARG A 213 11.13 2.70 3.61
C ARG A 213 12.03 2.48 2.40
N VAL A 214 13.10 1.73 2.59
CA VAL A 214 14.15 1.51 1.57
C VAL A 214 13.98 0.19 0.81
N ALA A 215 13.25 -0.78 1.39
CA ALA A 215 12.98 -2.04 0.68
C ALA A 215 11.66 -2.70 1.14
N ILE A 216 11.11 -3.55 0.27
CA ILE A 216 10.01 -4.49 0.55
C ILE A 216 10.46 -5.85 -0.02
N GLY A 217 10.67 -6.84 0.84
CA GLY A 217 11.30 -8.10 0.45
C GLY A 217 12.66 -7.85 -0.20
N SER A 218 12.87 -8.39 -1.39
CA SER A 218 14.08 -8.20 -2.20
C SER A 218 14.05 -6.92 -3.05
N LEU A 219 12.89 -6.26 -3.17
CA LEU A 219 12.78 -5.03 -3.96
C LEU A 219 13.35 -3.85 -3.19
N GLU A 220 14.38 -3.23 -3.72
CA GLU A 220 15.01 -2.03 -3.16
C GLU A 220 14.54 -0.76 -3.84
N LEU A 221 14.50 0.33 -3.07
CA LEU A 221 14.21 1.67 -3.59
C LEU A 221 15.26 2.14 -4.60
N GLY A 222 16.52 1.77 -4.37
CA GLY A 222 17.66 2.18 -5.21
C GLY A 222 17.77 3.69 -5.36
N ASP A 223 18.18 4.11 -6.55
CA ASP A 223 18.40 5.52 -6.90
C ASP A 223 17.16 6.23 -7.45
N LEU A 224 15.96 5.62 -7.31
CA LEU A 224 14.73 6.26 -7.78
C LEU A 224 14.53 7.61 -7.09
N ALA A 225 14.47 8.69 -7.88
CA ALA A 225 14.35 10.05 -7.36
C ALA A 225 13.05 10.24 -6.56
N LYS A 226 13.05 11.19 -5.60
CA LYS A 226 11.84 11.52 -4.82
C LYS A 226 10.71 12.00 -5.72
N GLY A 227 9.52 11.45 -5.54
CA GLY A 227 8.34 11.73 -6.35
C GLY A 227 8.33 10.97 -7.68
N ALA A 228 9.45 10.37 -8.09
CA ALA A 228 9.50 9.54 -9.28
C ALA A 228 8.91 8.15 -9.02
N TRP A 229 8.38 7.55 -10.08
CA TRP A 229 7.85 6.20 -10.09
C TRP A 229 8.36 5.44 -11.33
N ARG A 230 8.32 4.12 -11.27
CA ARG A 230 8.57 3.25 -12.42
C ARG A 230 7.71 1.98 -12.36
N PRO A 231 7.49 1.32 -13.49
CA PRO A 231 6.99 -0.05 -13.49
C PRO A 231 7.94 -1.01 -12.77
N LEU A 232 7.38 -2.06 -12.18
CA LEU A 232 8.15 -3.22 -11.71
C LEU A 232 8.43 -4.14 -12.90
N THR A 233 9.59 -4.82 -12.86
CA THR A 233 9.85 -5.91 -13.81
C THR A 233 9.03 -7.15 -13.45
N PRO A 234 8.82 -8.10 -14.39
CA PRO A 234 8.14 -9.36 -14.09
C PRO A 234 8.78 -10.13 -12.94
N GLU A 235 10.11 -10.10 -12.84
CA GLU A 235 10.88 -10.77 -11.77
C GLU A 235 10.62 -10.10 -10.42
N GLU A 236 10.55 -8.77 -10.37
CA GLU A 236 10.22 -8.01 -9.15
C GLU A 236 8.79 -8.31 -8.70
N VAL A 237 7.84 -8.41 -9.63
CA VAL A 237 6.45 -8.76 -9.33
C VAL A 237 6.36 -10.18 -8.78
N ALA A 238 7.03 -11.15 -9.40
CA ALA A 238 7.06 -12.53 -8.95
C ALA A 238 7.70 -12.66 -7.55
N ALA A 239 8.83 -11.97 -7.31
CA ALA A 239 9.53 -11.98 -6.02
C ALA A 239 8.66 -11.41 -4.86
N LEU A 240 7.68 -10.57 -5.16
CA LEU A 240 6.72 -10.02 -4.19
C LEU A 240 5.40 -10.82 -4.12
N GLY A 241 5.37 -12.04 -4.66
CA GLY A 241 4.19 -12.92 -4.64
C GLY A 241 3.25 -12.72 -5.82
N GLY A 242 3.77 -12.29 -6.98
CA GLY A 242 3.09 -12.38 -8.28
C GLY A 242 3.10 -13.81 -8.82
N ASP A 243 2.09 -14.17 -9.62
CA ASP A 243 2.06 -15.41 -10.41
C ASP A 243 2.84 -15.20 -11.70
#